data_d43313f5d196e4dc30ea8ff9c982d043
#
_entry.id   d43313f5d196e4dc30ea8ff9c982d043
#
_cell.length_a   1.000
_cell.length_b   1.000
_cell.length_c   1.000
_cell.angle_alpha   90.00
_cell.angle_beta   90.00
_cell.angle_gamma   90.00
#
_symmetry.space_group_name_H-M   'P 1'
#
loop_
_entity.id
_entity.type
_entity.pdbx_description
1 polymer ?
#
loop_
_entity_poly.entity_id
_entity_poly.type
_entity_poly.pdbx_seq_one_letter_code
_entity_poly.pdbx_strand_id
1 'polypeptide(L)'
;MVLFSLLLVLAAADADDRLSKKMLPIYVKEVETYSLTVKSAPKQALELKKEPVFEWLNPARNAQQGTIFLWLRNGRPAALACIFSAPNRRLPGRNINHELHALDVEKLVVKRDQYNQWKPQAGLARKQLSDATPPAAARGARLLQMRRLAQEFGGHSLDRDGKRWQLRLLPTPLYRYPAAKSGIVDGALFALMSSAGTDPEVLLLLEVKKVDGNLHWQYACGRFSDWELHVQRKDKEVFASIPSESNPFAHDPLHLYRLYQEKVVTLEGKLLARIRPKNPHVPWGEIVPVKDK
;
A
#
# COMPACT_ATOMS: atom_id res chain seq x y z
N MET A 1 -38.91 -0.84 14.85
CA MET A 1 -37.47 -0.88 15.12
C MET A 1 -36.60 -1.11 13.88
N VAL A 2 -36.99 -1.91 12.91
CA VAL A 2 -36.19 -2.23 11.70
C VAL A 2 -35.98 -1.03 10.76
N LEU A 3 -36.98 -0.14 10.59
CA LEU A 3 -36.86 1.04 9.70
C LEU A 3 -35.86 2.08 10.21
N PHE A 4 -35.68 2.25 11.52
CA PHE A 4 -34.75 3.21 12.10
C PHE A 4 -33.29 2.77 11.91
N SER A 5 -33.02 1.46 11.95
CA SER A 5 -31.67 0.91 11.71
C SER A 5 -31.24 1.05 10.24
N LEU A 6 -32.17 0.94 9.29
CA LEU A 6 -31.87 1.08 7.87
C LEU A 6 -31.53 2.53 7.49
N LEU A 7 -32.23 3.50 8.06
CA LEU A 7 -31.96 4.93 7.85
C LEU A 7 -30.60 5.37 8.41
N LEU A 8 -30.19 4.83 9.55
CA LEU A 8 -28.87 5.11 10.14
C LEU A 8 -27.73 4.54 9.30
N VAL A 9 -27.89 3.37 8.72
CA VAL A 9 -26.88 2.73 7.85
C VAL A 9 -26.74 3.51 6.54
N LEU A 10 -27.84 3.96 5.95
CA LEU A 10 -27.82 4.77 4.73
C LEU A 10 -27.18 6.15 4.96
N ALA A 11 -27.48 6.80 6.08
CA ALA A 11 -26.90 8.10 6.43
C ALA A 11 -25.39 8.01 6.71
N ALA A 12 -24.91 6.91 7.29
CA ALA A 12 -23.49 6.67 7.50
C ALA A 12 -22.76 6.43 6.18
N ALA A 13 -23.32 5.62 5.28
CA ALA A 13 -22.74 5.37 3.96
C ALA A 13 -22.63 6.66 3.11
N ASP A 14 -23.64 7.53 3.16
CA ASP A 14 -23.62 8.84 2.49
C ASP A 14 -22.55 9.79 3.07
N ALA A 15 -22.35 9.79 4.39
CA ALA A 15 -21.33 10.62 5.03
C ALA A 15 -19.92 10.16 4.64
N ASP A 16 -19.72 8.84 4.55
CA ASP A 16 -18.47 8.22 4.19
C ASP A 16 -18.09 8.46 2.71
N ASP A 17 -19.07 8.38 1.81
CA ASP A 17 -18.88 8.71 0.38
C ASP A 17 -18.55 10.20 0.18
N ARG A 18 -19.18 11.10 0.94
CA ARG A 18 -18.88 12.54 0.92
C ARG A 18 -17.46 12.82 1.44
N LEU A 19 -17.01 12.11 2.46
CA LEU A 19 -15.65 12.25 2.99
C LEU A 19 -14.62 11.81 1.95
N SER A 20 -14.82 10.65 1.33
CA SER A 20 -13.93 10.13 0.28
C SER A 20 -13.81 11.11 -0.89
N LYS A 21 -14.94 11.62 -1.39
CA LYS A 21 -14.97 12.63 -2.47
C LYS A 21 -14.24 13.92 -2.13
N LYS A 22 -14.31 14.39 -0.87
CA LYS A 22 -13.58 15.60 -0.42
C LYS A 22 -12.09 15.35 -0.28
N MET A 23 -11.69 14.17 0.20
CA MET A 23 -10.29 13.86 0.49
C MET A 23 -9.51 13.45 -0.75
N LEU A 24 -10.12 12.81 -1.74
CA LEU A 24 -9.45 12.32 -2.93
C LEU A 24 -8.61 13.39 -3.67
N PRO A 25 -9.09 14.63 -3.92
CA PRO A 25 -8.27 15.66 -4.56
C PRO A 25 -7.04 16.05 -3.74
N ILE A 26 -7.13 15.98 -2.39
CA ILE A 26 -6.02 16.23 -1.50
C ILE A 26 -4.99 15.12 -1.64
N TYR A 27 -5.42 13.84 -1.67
CA TYR A 27 -4.53 12.70 -1.81
C TYR A 27 -3.83 12.65 -3.18
N VAL A 28 -4.53 13.02 -4.24
CA VAL A 28 -3.91 13.15 -5.58
C VAL A 28 -2.79 14.19 -5.56
N LYS A 29 -3.02 15.36 -4.96
CA LYS A 29 -1.98 16.38 -4.81
C LYS A 29 -0.79 15.89 -3.99
N GLU A 30 -1.02 15.07 -2.95
CA GLU A 30 0.08 14.50 -2.16
C GLU A 30 0.92 13.51 -2.98
N VAL A 31 0.28 12.59 -3.68
CA VAL A 31 1.02 11.59 -4.46
C VAL A 31 1.77 12.22 -5.63
N GLU A 32 1.29 13.30 -6.22
CA GLU A 32 1.95 14.07 -7.27
C GLU A 32 3.23 14.80 -6.82
N THR A 33 3.45 14.95 -5.51
CA THR A 33 4.71 15.54 -5.00
C THR A 33 5.92 14.60 -5.13
N TYR A 34 5.70 13.33 -5.46
CA TYR A 34 6.77 12.36 -5.63
C TYR A 34 7.20 12.23 -7.09
N SER A 35 8.50 12.25 -7.32
CA SER A 35 9.11 11.85 -8.58
C SER A 35 9.96 10.60 -8.35
N LEU A 36 9.60 9.50 -9.00
CA LEU A 36 10.25 8.21 -8.86
C LEU A 36 10.94 7.80 -10.16
N THR A 37 12.16 7.30 -10.04
CA THR A 37 12.90 6.65 -11.12
C THR A 37 13.52 5.36 -10.59
N VAL A 38 14.09 4.52 -11.44
CA VAL A 38 14.95 3.39 -11.02
C VAL A 38 16.42 3.75 -11.20
N LYS A 39 17.29 3.11 -10.42
CA LYS A 39 18.73 3.39 -10.44
C LYS A 39 19.34 3.21 -11.82
N SER A 40 18.94 2.21 -12.60
CA SER A 40 19.43 1.94 -13.94
C SER A 40 18.94 2.92 -15.01
N ALA A 41 17.84 3.65 -14.74
CA ALA A 41 17.25 4.61 -15.67
C ALA A 41 16.87 5.93 -14.96
N PRO A 42 17.85 6.71 -14.46
CA PRO A 42 17.60 7.87 -13.58
C PRO A 42 16.93 9.05 -14.29
N LYS A 43 16.92 9.05 -15.63
CA LYS A 43 16.25 10.08 -16.45
C LYS A 43 14.82 9.71 -16.84
N GLN A 44 14.40 8.46 -16.62
CA GLN A 44 13.07 7.98 -16.95
C GLN A 44 12.19 7.95 -15.71
N ALA A 45 11.30 8.92 -15.57
CA ALA A 45 10.33 8.94 -14.50
C ALA A 45 9.37 7.74 -14.63
N LEU A 46 9.00 7.17 -13.49
CA LEU A 46 7.90 6.18 -13.42
C LEU A 46 6.57 6.90 -13.67
N GLU A 47 5.68 6.23 -14.34
CA GLU A 47 4.34 6.73 -14.64
C GLU A 47 3.46 6.64 -13.39
N LEU A 48 2.97 7.77 -12.90
CA LEU A 48 1.95 7.80 -11.84
C LEU A 48 0.58 7.51 -12.44
N LYS A 49 -0.03 6.42 -12.01
CA LYS A 49 -1.45 6.17 -12.26
C LYS A 49 -2.28 7.00 -11.27
N LYS A 50 -2.91 8.08 -11.77
CA LYS A 50 -3.66 9.04 -10.94
C LYS A 50 -5.02 8.50 -10.49
N GLU A 51 -5.62 7.58 -11.27
CA GLU A 51 -6.83 6.89 -10.85
C GLU A 51 -6.48 5.90 -9.74
N PRO A 52 -7.19 5.97 -8.61
CA PRO A 52 -7.00 5.03 -7.51
C PRO A 52 -7.18 3.58 -7.95
N VAL A 53 -6.38 2.68 -7.40
CA VAL A 53 -6.57 1.24 -7.61
C VAL A 53 -7.36 0.61 -6.47
N PHE A 54 -7.49 1.32 -5.35
CA PHE A 54 -8.29 0.90 -4.21
C PHE A 54 -8.58 2.10 -3.30
N GLU A 55 -9.79 2.14 -2.75
CA GLU A 55 -10.21 3.07 -1.71
C GLU A 55 -10.75 2.27 -0.53
N TRP A 56 -10.48 2.75 0.69
CA TRP A 56 -10.92 2.08 1.90
C TRP A 56 -11.34 3.06 2.98
N LEU A 57 -12.21 2.60 3.84
CA LEU A 57 -12.68 3.32 5.02
C LEU A 57 -12.68 2.38 6.21
N ASN A 58 -12.16 2.84 7.33
CA ASN A 58 -12.12 2.08 8.57
C ASN A 58 -12.74 2.87 9.73
N PRO A 59 -14.08 2.84 9.90
CA PRO A 59 -14.76 3.54 10.98
C PRO A 59 -14.28 3.08 12.36
N ALA A 60 -13.97 1.79 12.52
CA ALA A 60 -13.53 1.22 13.78
C ALA A 60 -12.14 1.71 14.22
N ARG A 61 -11.31 2.14 13.27
CA ARG A 61 -9.99 2.72 13.54
C ARG A 61 -10.01 4.24 13.44
N ASN A 62 -10.82 4.91 14.28
CA ASN A 62 -10.89 6.36 14.36
C ASN A 62 -11.24 7.02 13.00
N ALA A 63 -12.23 6.49 12.29
CA ALA A 63 -12.69 6.97 10.99
C ALA A 63 -11.52 7.27 10.01
N GLN A 64 -10.55 6.36 9.95
CA GLN A 64 -9.50 6.40 8.94
C GLN A 64 -10.08 6.13 7.55
N GLN A 65 -9.53 6.81 6.59
CA GLN A 65 -9.92 6.66 5.18
C GLN A 65 -8.70 6.87 4.31
N GLY A 66 -8.52 6.04 3.31
CA GLY A 66 -7.35 6.08 2.45
C GLY A 66 -7.59 5.63 1.03
N THR A 67 -6.62 5.96 0.18
CA THR A 67 -6.65 5.73 -1.26
C THR A 67 -5.29 5.25 -1.73
N ILE A 68 -5.27 4.19 -2.54
CA ILE A 68 -4.06 3.56 -3.04
C ILE A 68 -3.80 3.97 -4.50
N PHE A 69 -2.58 4.42 -4.75
CA PHE A 69 -2.03 4.81 -6.04
C PHE A 69 -0.84 3.93 -6.43
N LEU A 70 -0.55 3.86 -7.73
CA LEU A 70 0.59 3.10 -8.27
C LEU A 70 1.49 4.00 -9.11
N TRP A 71 2.80 3.76 -9.03
CA TRP A 71 3.75 4.12 -10.07
C TRP A 71 4.09 2.89 -10.88
N LEU A 72 4.04 3.06 -12.20
CA LEU A 72 4.24 2.00 -13.16
C LEU A 72 5.57 2.19 -13.90
N ARG A 73 6.26 1.07 -14.13
CA ARG A 73 7.40 0.96 -15.04
C ARG A 73 7.01 0.06 -16.20
N ASN A 74 6.80 0.65 -17.38
CA ASN A 74 6.32 -0.10 -18.56
C ASN A 74 5.03 -0.90 -18.25
N GLY A 75 4.08 -0.31 -17.54
CA GLY A 75 2.82 -0.93 -17.14
C GLY A 75 2.89 -1.88 -15.94
N ARG A 76 4.07 -2.20 -15.39
CA ARG A 76 4.26 -3.03 -14.21
C ARG A 76 4.34 -2.16 -12.95
N PRO A 77 3.67 -2.53 -11.84
CA PRO A 77 3.80 -1.82 -10.57
C PRO A 77 5.26 -1.77 -10.10
N ALA A 78 5.78 -0.58 -9.94
CA ALA A 78 7.13 -0.31 -9.45
C ALA A 78 7.13 0.25 -8.04
N ALA A 79 6.09 1.00 -7.66
CA ALA A 79 5.85 1.47 -6.32
C ALA A 79 4.35 1.62 -6.06
N LEU A 80 3.99 1.66 -4.79
CA LEU A 80 2.64 1.87 -4.32
C LEU A 80 2.66 2.92 -3.20
N ALA A 81 1.64 3.78 -3.18
CA ALA A 81 1.35 4.66 -2.07
C ALA A 81 -0.09 4.51 -1.63
N CYS A 82 -0.32 4.41 -0.33
CA CYS A 82 -1.58 4.76 0.29
C CYS A 82 -1.44 6.15 0.91
N ILE A 83 -2.25 7.08 0.45
CA ILE A 83 -2.43 8.35 1.15
C ILE A 83 -3.72 8.25 1.93
N PHE A 84 -3.62 8.40 3.25
CA PHE A 84 -4.78 8.23 4.11
C PHE A 84 -4.85 9.31 5.20
N SER A 85 -6.02 9.48 5.77
CA SER A 85 -6.23 10.46 6.82
C SER A 85 -7.01 9.91 8.00
N ALA A 86 -6.79 10.53 9.15
CA ALA A 86 -7.55 10.33 10.38
C ALA A 86 -7.84 11.69 11.02
N PRO A 87 -8.94 11.85 11.78
CA PRO A 87 -9.20 13.07 12.54
C PRO A 87 -8.02 13.44 13.43
N ASN A 88 -7.64 14.71 13.44
CA ASN A 88 -6.62 15.19 14.35
C ASN A 88 -7.25 15.48 15.72
N ARG A 89 -6.55 15.12 16.81
CA ARG A 89 -7.06 15.29 18.18
C ARG A 89 -6.91 16.71 18.74
N ARG A 90 -6.06 17.54 18.11
CA ARG A 90 -5.68 18.89 18.63
C ARG A 90 -6.11 20.02 17.72
N LEU A 91 -6.30 19.77 16.43
CA LEU A 91 -6.63 20.77 15.42
C LEU A 91 -7.93 20.35 14.70
N PRO A 92 -8.75 21.32 14.25
CA PRO A 92 -10.01 21.04 13.55
C PRO A 92 -9.75 20.58 12.11
N GLY A 93 -9.16 19.39 11.95
CA GLY A 93 -8.77 18.86 10.64
C GLY A 93 -8.41 17.39 10.71
N ARG A 94 -7.73 16.91 9.65
CA ARG A 94 -7.30 15.54 9.52
C ARG A 94 -5.79 15.45 9.33
N ASN A 95 -5.17 14.51 10.00
CA ASN A 95 -3.78 14.11 9.72
C ASN A 95 -3.72 13.49 8.34
N ILE A 96 -2.81 13.92 7.50
CA ILE A 96 -2.44 13.27 6.24
C ILE A 96 -1.24 12.39 6.50
N ASN A 97 -1.39 11.11 6.17
CA ASN A 97 -0.37 10.08 6.33
C ASN A 97 -0.01 9.51 4.96
N HIS A 98 1.25 9.19 4.78
CA HIS A 98 1.80 8.55 3.60
C HIS A 98 2.33 7.18 3.99
N GLU A 99 1.85 6.17 3.31
CA GLU A 99 2.31 4.79 3.44
C GLU A 99 2.77 4.31 2.07
N LEU A 100 4.03 3.89 1.98
CA LEU A 100 4.73 3.68 0.72
C LEU A 100 5.39 2.30 0.70
N HIS A 101 5.40 1.64 -0.46
CA HIS A 101 6.17 0.42 -0.68
C HIS A 101 6.81 0.38 -2.07
N ALA A 102 8.12 0.06 -2.13
CA ALA A 102 8.83 -0.21 -3.38
C ALA A 102 8.51 -1.62 -3.86
N LEU A 103 8.04 -1.74 -5.09
CA LEU A 103 7.62 -3.00 -5.70
C LEU A 103 8.54 -3.44 -6.85
N ASP A 104 9.37 -2.54 -7.40
CA ASP A 104 10.32 -2.90 -8.47
C ASP A 104 11.40 -3.85 -7.95
N VAL A 105 11.96 -4.67 -8.82
CA VAL A 105 13.12 -5.51 -8.52
C VAL A 105 14.42 -4.69 -8.41
N GLU A 106 14.43 -3.49 -8.98
CA GLU A 106 15.53 -2.56 -8.88
C GLU A 106 15.29 -1.55 -7.75
N LYS A 107 16.38 -0.99 -7.26
CA LYS A 107 16.35 0.12 -6.30
C LYS A 107 15.68 1.35 -6.92
N LEU A 108 14.69 1.89 -6.23
CA LEU A 108 14.06 3.16 -6.57
C LEU A 108 14.93 4.36 -6.15
N VAL A 109 14.86 5.41 -6.93
CA VAL A 109 15.36 6.75 -6.60
C VAL A 109 14.15 7.65 -6.47
N VAL A 110 13.91 8.11 -5.25
CA VAL A 110 12.74 8.93 -4.90
C VAL A 110 13.19 10.36 -4.67
N LYS A 111 12.54 11.29 -5.34
CA LYS A 111 12.71 12.73 -5.14
C LYS A 111 11.41 13.32 -4.60
N ARG A 112 11.52 14.07 -3.54
CA ARG A 112 10.43 14.82 -2.91
C ARG A 112 11.01 15.96 -2.10
N ASP A 113 10.47 17.14 -2.28
CA ASP A 113 10.94 18.35 -1.62
C ASP A 113 10.17 18.59 -0.30
N GLN A 114 10.33 17.68 0.66
CA GLN A 114 9.66 17.69 1.97
C GLN A 114 10.57 17.15 3.08
N TYR A 115 10.19 17.35 4.34
CA TYR A 115 10.94 16.88 5.50
C TYR A 115 11.05 15.36 5.57
N ASN A 116 9.94 14.67 5.29
CA ASN A 116 9.92 13.21 5.31
C ASN A 116 10.43 12.66 3.98
N GLN A 117 11.48 11.87 4.05
CA GLN A 117 12.11 11.25 2.88
C GLN A 117 11.93 9.74 2.91
N TRP A 118 11.86 9.16 1.72
CA TRP A 118 11.88 7.73 1.51
C TRP A 118 12.95 7.40 0.47
N LYS A 119 13.93 6.58 0.85
CA LYS A 119 15.13 6.26 0.05
C LYS A 119 15.42 4.76 0.09
N PRO A 120 14.54 3.90 -0.43
CA PRO A 120 14.73 2.45 -0.36
C PRO A 120 16.07 2.05 -0.95
N GLN A 121 16.82 1.19 -0.24
CA GLN A 121 18.18 0.81 -0.64
C GLN A 121 18.23 -0.48 -1.46
N ALA A 122 17.11 -1.19 -1.60
CA ALA A 122 16.99 -2.43 -2.35
C ALA A 122 15.79 -2.41 -3.30
N GLY A 123 15.68 -3.40 -4.15
CA GLY A 123 14.45 -3.77 -4.86
C GLY A 123 13.74 -4.92 -4.16
N LEU A 124 12.46 -5.11 -4.46
CA LEU A 124 11.68 -6.22 -3.92
C LEU A 124 12.01 -7.52 -4.67
N ALA A 125 12.61 -8.47 -3.96
CA ALA A 125 12.97 -9.77 -4.53
C ALA A 125 11.73 -10.60 -4.92
N ARG A 126 11.88 -11.42 -5.96
CA ARG A 126 10.87 -12.40 -6.40
C ARG A 126 11.32 -13.80 -6.02
N LYS A 127 10.36 -14.61 -5.60
CA LYS A 127 10.55 -16.05 -5.33
C LYS A 127 9.78 -16.87 -6.36
N GLN A 128 10.35 -17.97 -6.81
CA GLN A 128 9.69 -18.89 -7.75
C GLN A 128 8.63 -19.73 -7.04
N LEU A 129 7.52 -20.03 -7.73
CA LEU A 129 6.49 -20.99 -7.32
C LEU A 129 6.66 -22.28 -8.11
N SER A 130 7.64 -23.12 -7.74
CA SER A 130 8.01 -24.32 -8.47
C SER A 130 6.97 -25.44 -8.38
N ASP A 131 6.14 -25.44 -7.35
CA ASP A 131 5.09 -26.43 -7.07
C ASP A 131 3.71 -26.05 -7.66
N ALA A 132 3.63 -24.94 -8.39
CA ALA A 132 2.40 -24.52 -9.03
C ALA A 132 2.23 -25.15 -10.43
N THR A 133 0.98 -25.43 -10.80
CA THR A 133 0.66 -25.82 -12.19
C THR A 133 1.21 -24.78 -13.17
N PRO A 134 1.88 -25.18 -14.26
CA PRO A 134 2.45 -24.24 -15.23
C PRO A 134 1.45 -23.18 -15.69
N PRO A 135 1.93 -21.95 -15.98
CA PRO A 135 1.07 -20.88 -16.46
C PRO A 135 0.39 -21.25 -17.78
N ALA A 136 -0.91 -21.05 -17.87
CA ALA A 136 -1.67 -21.26 -19.09
C ALA A 136 -1.25 -20.32 -20.22
N ALA A 137 -1.39 -20.77 -21.48
CA ALA A 137 -1.11 -19.95 -22.65
C ALA A 137 -2.07 -18.74 -22.75
N ALA A 138 -3.35 -18.97 -22.48
CA ALA A 138 -4.38 -17.95 -22.60
C ALA A 138 -4.38 -16.97 -21.40
N ARG A 139 -4.45 -15.68 -21.68
CA ARG A 139 -4.45 -14.62 -20.67
C ARG A 139 -5.60 -14.71 -19.66
N GLY A 140 -6.81 -15.09 -20.13
CA GLY A 140 -7.97 -15.27 -19.26
C GLY A 140 -7.77 -16.40 -18.26
N ALA A 141 -7.25 -17.55 -18.73
CA ALA A 141 -6.94 -18.69 -17.87
C ALA A 141 -5.85 -18.35 -16.83
N ARG A 142 -4.84 -17.55 -17.20
CA ARG A 142 -3.83 -17.08 -16.24
C ARG A 142 -4.43 -16.23 -15.11
N LEU A 143 -5.42 -15.39 -15.38
CA LEU A 143 -6.08 -14.64 -14.29
C LEU A 143 -6.77 -15.57 -13.29
N LEU A 144 -7.44 -16.60 -13.80
CA LEU A 144 -8.08 -17.60 -12.94
C LEU A 144 -7.03 -18.38 -12.12
N GLN A 145 -5.91 -18.75 -12.75
CA GLN A 145 -4.80 -19.39 -12.05
C GLN A 145 -4.21 -18.45 -10.98
N MET A 146 -3.97 -17.16 -11.29
CA MET A 146 -3.47 -16.19 -10.31
C MET A 146 -4.42 -16.04 -9.11
N ARG A 147 -5.73 -16.02 -9.33
CA ARG A 147 -6.71 -15.97 -8.23
C ARG A 147 -6.65 -17.22 -7.36
N ARG A 148 -6.54 -18.41 -7.95
CA ARG A 148 -6.39 -19.66 -7.21
C ARG A 148 -5.08 -19.72 -6.44
N LEU A 149 -3.98 -19.31 -7.06
CA LEU A 149 -2.67 -19.23 -6.38
C LEU A 149 -2.69 -18.22 -5.24
N ALA A 150 -3.33 -17.06 -5.42
CA ALA A 150 -3.45 -16.05 -4.37
C ALA A 150 -4.24 -16.58 -3.14
N GLN A 151 -5.25 -17.43 -3.35
CA GLN A 151 -6.02 -18.08 -2.29
C GLN A 151 -5.19 -19.07 -1.44
N GLU A 152 -4.04 -19.51 -1.92
CA GLU A 152 -3.12 -20.33 -1.13
C GLU A 152 -2.35 -19.52 -0.08
N PHE A 153 -2.40 -18.17 -0.16
CA PHE A 153 -1.76 -17.27 0.78
C PHE A 153 -2.76 -16.78 1.83
N GLY A 154 -2.34 -16.84 3.06
CA GLY A 154 -3.06 -16.34 4.23
C GLY A 154 -2.07 -16.05 5.35
N GLY A 155 -2.57 -15.79 6.55
CA GLY A 155 -1.68 -15.54 7.67
C GLY A 155 -2.34 -14.71 8.75
N HIS A 156 -1.53 -13.98 9.49
CA HIS A 156 -2.02 -13.10 10.55
C HIS A 156 -1.10 -11.89 10.74
N SER A 157 -1.67 -10.87 11.34
CA SER A 157 -0.91 -9.76 11.94
C SER A 157 -1.06 -9.77 13.46
N LEU A 158 -0.05 -9.24 14.14
CA LEU A 158 -0.11 -8.95 15.57
C LEU A 158 -0.07 -7.43 15.74
N ASP A 159 -1.07 -6.89 16.44
CA ASP A 159 -1.07 -5.48 16.79
C ASP A 159 -0.08 -5.19 17.94
N ARG A 160 0.02 -3.93 18.35
CA ARG A 160 0.98 -3.50 19.39
C ARG A 160 0.70 -4.09 20.78
N ASP A 161 -0.52 -4.55 21.00
CA ASP A 161 -0.93 -5.23 22.23
C ASP A 161 -0.77 -6.75 22.14
N GLY A 162 -0.19 -7.25 21.04
CA GLY A 162 0.01 -8.67 20.76
C GLY A 162 -1.26 -9.41 20.34
N LYS A 163 -2.35 -8.70 20.07
CA LYS A 163 -3.59 -9.31 19.61
C LYS A 163 -3.45 -9.77 18.17
N ARG A 164 -3.81 -11.03 17.92
CA ARG A 164 -3.76 -11.66 16.61
C ARG A 164 -4.99 -11.33 15.77
N TRP A 165 -4.76 -10.91 14.51
CA TRP A 165 -5.76 -10.61 13.52
C TRP A 165 -5.53 -11.46 12.27
N GLN A 166 -6.56 -12.17 11.83
CA GLN A 166 -6.45 -13.03 10.65
C GLN A 166 -6.34 -12.19 9.37
N LEU A 167 -5.38 -12.52 8.51
CA LEU A 167 -5.26 -11.94 7.17
C LEU A 167 -6.14 -12.70 6.17
N ARG A 168 -6.90 -11.97 5.37
CA ARG A 168 -7.79 -12.49 4.33
C ARG A 168 -7.48 -11.85 2.99
N LEU A 169 -7.43 -12.67 1.96
CA LEU A 169 -7.21 -12.20 0.60
C LEU A 169 -8.38 -11.34 0.13
N LEU A 170 -8.10 -10.18 -0.45
CA LEU A 170 -9.04 -9.45 -1.30
C LEU A 170 -9.20 -10.23 -2.61
N PRO A 171 -10.40 -10.75 -2.96
CA PRO A 171 -10.56 -11.73 -4.04
C PRO A 171 -10.28 -11.15 -5.43
N THR A 172 -10.41 -9.82 -5.58
CA THR A 172 -10.08 -9.10 -6.81
C THR A 172 -8.70 -8.47 -6.69
N PRO A 173 -7.79 -8.63 -7.67
CA PRO A 173 -6.51 -7.96 -7.63
C PRO A 173 -6.71 -6.43 -7.68
N LEU A 174 -5.88 -5.70 -6.94
CA LEU A 174 -5.81 -4.24 -6.98
C LEU A 174 -5.44 -3.74 -8.39
N TYR A 175 -4.56 -4.49 -9.06
CA TYR A 175 -4.11 -4.13 -10.40
C TYR A 175 -3.64 -5.37 -11.16
N ARG A 176 -4.02 -5.50 -12.43
CA ARG A 176 -3.52 -6.52 -13.36
C ARG A 176 -2.78 -5.86 -14.51
N TYR A 177 -1.63 -6.40 -14.88
CA TYR A 177 -0.77 -5.81 -15.90
C TYR A 177 -0.21 -6.83 -16.87
N PRO A 178 -0.19 -6.54 -18.17
CA PRO A 178 0.70 -7.18 -19.12
C PRO A 178 2.05 -6.44 -19.05
N ALA A 179 3.15 -7.13 -18.98
CA ALA A 179 4.44 -6.46 -18.95
C ALA A 179 5.29 -6.88 -20.15
N ALA A 180 5.22 -6.15 -21.22
CA ALA A 180 5.82 -6.50 -22.49
C ALA A 180 7.36 -6.39 -22.55
N LYS A 181 8.00 -5.59 -21.67
CA LYS A 181 9.43 -5.24 -21.80
C LYS A 181 10.37 -5.84 -20.75
N SER A 182 9.85 -6.56 -19.75
CA SER A 182 10.66 -7.03 -18.61
C SER A 182 10.79 -8.55 -18.51
N GLY A 183 10.43 -9.29 -19.57
CA GLY A 183 10.32 -10.77 -19.51
C GLY A 183 9.12 -11.27 -18.71
N ILE A 184 8.32 -10.36 -18.16
CA ILE A 184 7.05 -10.68 -17.50
C ILE A 184 5.95 -10.72 -18.57
N VAL A 185 5.21 -11.82 -18.63
CA VAL A 185 4.14 -12.04 -19.62
C VAL A 185 2.79 -11.55 -19.11
N ASP A 186 2.56 -11.69 -17.81
CA ASP A 186 1.32 -11.32 -17.12
C ASP A 186 1.60 -11.18 -15.63
N GLY A 187 0.82 -10.38 -14.93
CA GLY A 187 0.96 -10.24 -13.49
C GLY A 187 -0.24 -9.58 -12.85
N ALA A 188 -0.38 -9.79 -11.55
CA ALA A 188 -1.39 -9.14 -10.74
C ALA A 188 -0.85 -8.80 -9.34
N LEU A 189 -1.28 -7.65 -8.85
CA LEU A 189 -1.07 -7.19 -7.48
C LEU A 189 -2.34 -7.47 -6.69
N PHE A 190 -2.25 -8.35 -5.70
CA PHE A 190 -3.29 -8.64 -4.73
C PHE A 190 -2.96 -7.98 -3.39
N ALA A 191 -3.94 -7.97 -2.49
CA ALA A 191 -3.77 -7.54 -1.11
C ALA A 191 -4.40 -8.53 -0.13
N LEU A 192 -3.77 -8.66 1.05
CA LEU A 192 -4.39 -9.30 2.19
C LEU A 192 -4.74 -8.21 3.21
N MET A 193 -5.93 -8.29 3.75
CA MET A 193 -6.47 -7.37 4.75
C MET A 193 -6.71 -8.12 6.05
N SER A 194 -6.46 -7.47 7.18
CA SER A 194 -6.77 -8.09 8.46
C SER A 194 -8.26 -8.01 8.79
N SER A 195 -8.70 -8.88 9.68
CA SER A 195 -10.05 -8.80 10.27
C SER A 195 -10.25 -7.58 11.18
N ALA A 196 -9.17 -6.82 11.45
CA ALA A 196 -9.23 -5.58 12.22
C ALA A 196 -9.68 -4.37 11.39
N GLY A 197 -9.67 -4.45 10.07
CA GLY A 197 -9.98 -3.32 9.20
C GLY A 197 -10.23 -3.68 7.75
N THR A 198 -10.31 -2.64 6.92
CA THR A 198 -10.53 -2.73 5.47
C THR A 198 -9.31 -2.26 4.67
N ASP A 199 -8.27 -1.81 5.35
CA ASP A 199 -6.99 -1.41 4.79
C ASP A 199 -6.11 -2.63 4.48
N PRO A 200 -5.41 -2.67 3.35
CA PRO A 200 -4.42 -3.69 3.05
C PRO A 200 -3.29 -3.70 4.07
N GLU A 201 -2.87 -4.89 4.49
CA GLU A 201 -1.71 -5.06 5.39
C GLU A 201 -0.55 -5.81 4.73
N VAL A 202 -0.84 -6.60 3.70
CA VAL A 202 0.16 -7.29 2.90
C VAL A 202 -0.15 -7.14 1.42
N LEU A 203 0.87 -6.83 0.64
CA LEU A 203 0.84 -6.81 -0.82
C LEU A 203 1.37 -8.14 -1.34
N LEU A 204 0.64 -8.78 -2.26
CA LEU A 204 1.04 -10.01 -2.91
C LEU A 204 1.11 -9.81 -4.42
N LEU A 205 2.31 -9.85 -4.99
CA LEU A 205 2.50 -9.89 -6.43
C LEU A 205 2.58 -11.34 -6.90
N LEU A 206 1.81 -11.66 -7.94
CA LEU A 206 1.92 -12.91 -8.69
C LEU A 206 2.23 -12.57 -10.14
N GLU A 207 3.27 -13.17 -10.70
CA GLU A 207 3.78 -12.85 -12.03
C GLU A 207 4.11 -14.12 -12.81
N VAL A 208 3.89 -14.05 -14.11
CA VAL A 208 4.37 -15.05 -15.08
C VAL A 208 5.60 -14.49 -15.76
N LYS A 209 6.73 -15.13 -15.57
CA LYS A 209 8.01 -14.80 -16.20
C LYS A 209 8.34 -15.84 -17.28
N LYS A 210 8.80 -15.36 -18.43
CA LYS A 210 9.35 -16.21 -19.49
C LYS A 210 10.86 -16.36 -19.28
N VAL A 211 11.32 -17.62 -19.17
CA VAL A 211 12.73 -18.00 -19.03
C VAL A 211 12.98 -19.14 -20.00
N ASP A 212 13.94 -19.00 -20.90
CA ASP A 212 14.33 -20.02 -21.90
C ASP A 212 13.15 -20.63 -22.67
N GLY A 213 12.22 -19.75 -23.07
CA GLY A 213 11.01 -20.15 -23.80
C GLY A 213 9.85 -20.60 -22.91
N ASN A 214 10.09 -21.02 -21.67
CA ASN A 214 9.11 -21.55 -20.74
C ASN A 214 8.50 -20.48 -19.84
N LEU A 215 7.25 -20.69 -19.43
CA LEU A 215 6.53 -19.82 -18.51
C LEU A 215 6.65 -20.34 -17.07
N HIS A 216 7.00 -19.47 -16.15
CA HIS A 216 7.16 -19.80 -14.74
C HIS A 216 6.40 -18.80 -13.87
N TRP A 217 5.80 -19.31 -12.78
CA TRP A 217 5.23 -18.47 -11.75
C TRP A 217 6.31 -17.96 -10.80
N GLN A 218 6.21 -16.67 -10.46
CA GLN A 218 6.95 -16.06 -9.36
C GLN A 218 6.02 -15.20 -8.51
N TYR A 219 6.41 -14.98 -7.26
CA TYR A 219 5.68 -14.13 -6.33
C TYR A 219 6.60 -13.24 -5.52
N ALA A 220 6.01 -12.20 -4.91
CA ALA A 220 6.64 -11.46 -3.84
C ALA A 220 5.57 -11.01 -2.85
N CYS A 221 5.93 -10.99 -1.56
CA CYS A 221 5.15 -10.35 -0.52
C CYS A 221 5.82 -9.03 -0.15
N GLY A 222 5.01 -7.99 0.03
CA GLY A 222 5.41 -6.70 0.54
C GLY A 222 4.63 -6.38 1.81
N ARG A 223 5.31 -5.84 2.83
CA ARG A 223 4.68 -5.30 4.02
C ARG A 223 3.87 -4.06 3.67
N PHE A 224 2.66 -3.93 4.22
CA PHE A 224 1.85 -2.73 4.06
C PHE A 224 1.04 -2.45 5.34
N SER A 225 1.72 -2.53 6.46
CA SER A 225 1.24 -2.24 7.81
C SER A 225 2.44 -2.03 8.73
N ASP A 226 2.29 -1.26 9.79
CA ASP A 226 3.28 -1.10 10.86
C ASP A 226 3.20 -2.19 11.95
N TRP A 227 2.30 -3.15 11.79
CA TRP A 227 2.15 -4.30 12.66
C TRP A 227 3.13 -5.43 12.28
N GLU A 228 3.31 -6.38 13.20
CA GLU A 228 3.97 -7.63 12.90
C GLU A 228 3.13 -8.47 11.94
N LEU A 229 3.76 -9.06 10.93
CA LEU A 229 3.08 -9.76 9.84
C LEU A 229 3.69 -11.14 9.63
N HIS A 230 2.82 -12.14 9.52
CA HIS A 230 3.16 -13.51 9.17
C HIS A 230 2.29 -13.97 8.01
N VAL A 231 2.91 -14.34 6.89
CA VAL A 231 2.22 -14.86 5.71
C VAL A 231 2.64 -16.30 5.46
N GLN A 232 1.64 -17.15 5.35
CA GLN A 232 1.80 -18.57 5.03
C GLN A 232 1.25 -18.86 3.64
N ARG A 233 1.81 -19.85 2.98
CA ARG A 233 1.27 -20.49 1.80
C ARG A 233 1.30 -22.01 2.01
N LYS A 234 0.14 -22.67 1.94
CA LYS A 234 0.02 -24.13 2.20
C LYS A 234 0.73 -24.52 3.50
N ASP A 235 0.39 -23.87 4.60
CA ASP A 235 0.93 -24.09 5.96
C ASP A 235 2.42 -23.83 6.15
N LYS A 236 3.09 -23.29 5.13
CA LYS A 236 4.51 -22.91 5.19
C LYS A 236 4.63 -21.38 5.28
N GLU A 237 5.32 -20.88 6.29
CA GLU A 237 5.63 -19.46 6.35
C GLU A 237 6.54 -19.08 5.17
N VAL A 238 6.10 -18.10 4.38
CA VAL A 238 6.78 -17.62 3.18
C VAL A 238 7.26 -16.18 3.28
N PHE A 239 6.70 -15.44 4.24
CA PHE A 239 7.07 -14.06 4.53
C PHE A 239 6.73 -13.75 6.00
N ALA A 240 7.66 -13.10 6.69
CA ALA A 240 7.43 -12.49 7.99
C ALA A 240 8.04 -11.08 7.99
N SER A 241 7.42 -10.17 8.73
CA SER A 241 7.94 -8.83 8.98
C SER A 241 7.71 -8.47 10.44
N ILE A 242 8.76 -8.68 11.24
CA ILE A 242 8.72 -8.54 12.70
C ILE A 242 9.40 -7.22 13.06
N PRO A 243 8.71 -6.32 13.80
CA PRO A 243 9.34 -5.13 14.36
C PRO A 243 10.49 -5.52 15.29
N SER A 244 11.55 -4.71 15.33
CA SER A 244 12.67 -4.88 16.24
C SER A 244 12.70 -3.76 17.28
N GLU A 245 13.45 -3.93 18.36
CA GLU A 245 13.63 -2.87 19.36
C GLU A 245 14.22 -1.59 18.76
N SER A 246 15.13 -1.73 17.79
CA SER A 246 15.74 -0.61 17.07
C SER A 246 14.81 0.03 16.03
N ASN A 247 13.78 -0.70 15.57
CA ASN A 247 12.81 -0.21 14.59
C ASN A 247 11.39 -0.76 14.89
N PRO A 248 10.80 -0.36 16.03
CA PRO A 248 9.53 -0.92 16.51
C PRO A 248 8.34 -0.62 15.58
N PHE A 249 8.49 0.34 14.65
CA PHE A 249 7.44 0.74 13.72
C PHE A 249 7.80 0.42 12.25
N ALA A 250 8.97 -0.16 12.01
CA ALA A 250 9.52 -0.40 10.67
C ALA A 250 9.51 0.84 9.74
N HIS A 251 9.71 2.02 10.30
CA HIS A 251 9.65 3.31 9.59
C HIS A 251 11.00 3.83 9.11
N ASP A 252 11.99 2.97 8.95
CA ASP A 252 13.28 3.36 8.40
C ASP A 252 13.11 3.89 6.97
N PRO A 253 13.55 5.13 6.68
CA PRO A 253 13.48 5.69 5.34
C PRO A 253 14.26 4.91 4.28
N LEU A 254 15.17 4.03 4.68
CA LEU A 254 16.00 3.21 3.80
C LEU A 254 15.36 1.87 3.42
N HIS A 255 14.27 1.48 4.09
CA HIS A 255 13.57 0.24 3.82
C HIS A 255 12.61 0.35 2.62
N LEU A 256 12.15 -0.80 2.13
CA LEU A 256 11.15 -0.89 1.04
C LEU A 256 9.81 -0.28 1.45
N TYR A 257 9.44 -0.42 2.70
CA TYR A 257 8.23 0.12 3.32
C TYR A 257 8.54 1.39 4.11
N ARG A 258 7.64 2.38 4.03
CA ARG A 258 7.70 3.62 4.79
C ARG A 258 6.31 4.10 5.15
N LEU A 259 6.08 4.44 6.42
CA LEU A 259 4.88 5.13 6.89
C LEU A 259 5.31 6.40 7.64
N TYR A 260 4.60 7.52 7.44
CA TYR A 260 4.80 8.76 8.22
C TYR A 260 3.62 9.70 8.12
N GLN A 261 3.45 10.54 9.13
CA GLN A 261 2.54 11.69 9.10
C GLN A 261 3.22 12.88 8.42
N GLU A 262 2.50 13.57 7.55
CA GLU A 262 3.05 14.69 6.79
C GLU A 262 2.55 16.03 7.28
N LYS A 263 1.24 16.18 7.49
CA LYS A 263 0.59 17.44 7.78
C LYS A 263 -0.82 17.26 8.33
N VAL A 264 -1.40 18.38 8.80
CA VAL A 264 -2.83 18.48 9.16
C VAL A 264 -3.50 19.46 8.21
N VAL A 265 -4.64 19.06 7.66
CA VAL A 265 -5.43 19.89 6.74
C VAL A 265 -6.91 19.89 7.13
N THR A 266 -7.65 20.94 6.73
CA THR A 266 -9.13 20.92 6.77
C THR A 266 -9.70 19.99 5.69
N LEU A 267 -11.00 19.76 5.69
CA LEU A 267 -11.69 19.00 4.64
C LEU A 267 -11.66 19.70 3.26
N GLU A 268 -11.42 21.01 3.25
CA GLU A 268 -11.26 21.81 2.03
C GLU A 268 -9.79 21.90 1.58
N GLY A 269 -8.88 21.21 2.30
CA GLY A 269 -7.47 21.14 1.97
C GLY A 269 -6.62 22.34 2.46
N LYS A 270 -7.18 23.26 3.29
CA LYS A 270 -6.38 24.32 3.91
C LYS A 270 -5.35 23.69 4.87
N LEU A 271 -4.08 24.04 4.72
CA LEU A 271 -2.99 23.56 5.58
C LEU A 271 -3.10 24.24 6.97
N LEU A 272 -3.20 23.42 8.02
CA LEU A 272 -3.24 23.88 9.41
C LEU A 272 -1.88 23.74 10.11
N ALA A 273 -1.17 22.65 9.83
CA ALA A 273 0.13 22.38 10.41
C ALA A 273 0.95 21.42 9.54
N ARG A 274 2.27 21.49 9.66
CA ARG A 274 3.21 20.48 9.15
C ARG A 274 3.66 19.60 10.29
N ILE A 275 4.00 18.36 9.98
CA ILE A 275 4.60 17.43 10.94
C ILE A 275 6.10 17.38 10.68
N ARG A 276 6.88 17.88 11.64
CA ARG A 276 8.35 17.80 11.58
C ARG A 276 8.80 16.51 12.28
N PRO A 277 9.43 15.57 11.59
CA PRO A 277 9.92 14.36 12.24
C PRO A 277 11.01 14.70 13.26
N LYS A 278 10.86 14.22 14.50
CA LYS A 278 11.90 14.27 15.52
C LYS A 278 12.88 13.12 15.42
N ASN A 279 12.38 11.97 14.96
CA ASN A 279 13.14 10.76 14.74
C ASN A 279 12.65 10.11 13.42
N PRO A 280 13.55 9.78 12.48
CA PRO A 280 13.16 9.15 11.22
C PRO A 280 12.56 7.74 11.38
N HIS A 281 12.73 7.11 12.55
CA HIS A 281 12.22 5.77 12.85
C HIS A 281 10.83 5.76 13.50
N VAL A 282 10.18 6.93 13.66
CA VAL A 282 8.80 7.01 14.12
C VAL A 282 7.92 7.76 13.12
N PRO A 283 6.65 7.35 12.93
CA PRO A 283 5.78 7.93 11.90
C PRO A 283 5.21 9.31 12.27
N TRP A 284 5.26 9.69 13.53
CA TRP A 284 4.75 10.98 14.03
C TRP A 284 5.90 11.93 14.37
N GLY A 285 5.57 13.19 14.50
CA GLY A 285 6.54 14.24 14.82
C GLY A 285 5.91 15.39 15.59
N GLU A 286 6.63 16.49 15.63
CA GLU A 286 6.16 17.74 16.19
C GLU A 286 5.17 18.43 15.25
N ILE A 287 4.02 18.84 15.78
CA ILE A 287 3.05 19.66 15.06
C ILE A 287 3.58 21.10 15.02
N VAL A 288 3.88 21.58 13.83
CA VAL A 288 4.32 22.96 13.57
C VAL A 288 3.18 23.71 12.89
N PRO A 289 2.41 24.54 13.62
CA PRO A 289 1.31 25.31 13.04
C PRO A 289 1.81 26.23 11.93
N VAL A 290 1.00 26.40 10.91
CA VAL A 290 1.22 27.44 9.90
C VAL A 290 0.63 28.72 10.44
N LYS A 291 1.43 29.78 10.55
CA LYS A 291 0.94 31.12 10.89
C LYS A 291 0.10 31.63 9.72
N ASP A 292 -1.13 32.00 9.96
CA ASP A 292 -1.90 32.76 8.97
C ASP A 292 -1.11 34.04 8.65
N LYS A 293 -0.81 34.25 7.36
CA LYS A 293 -0.20 35.49 6.86
C LYS A 293 -1.27 36.52 6.65
#